data_ab2f66264b18b357a289881bc1c77bb9
#
_entry.id   ab2f66264b18b357a289881bc1c77bb9
#
_cell.length_a   1.000
_cell.length_b   1.000
_cell.length_c   1.000
_cell.angle_alpha   90.00
_cell.angle_beta   90.00
_cell.angle_gamma   90.00
#
_symmetry.space_group_name_H-M   'P 1'
#
loop_
_entity.id
_entity.type
_entity.pdbx_description
1 polymer ?
#
loop_
_entity_poly.entity_id
_entity_poly.type
_entity_poly.pdbx_seq_one_letter_code
_entity_poly.pdbx_strand_id
1 'polypeptide(L)'
;MSATPSLARPEIQAELIAEALAAASVGFLVWDDHRRYIAANAAACEILGTTLEELLGREVGEQTVEGSEAVDAALATGFASGTARVQRLDGRGPVEVFYATFTTKTAGMPFMATVIAPLAD
;
A
#
# COMPACT_ATOMS: atom_id res chain seq x y z
N MET A 1 -32.44 -4.48 23.32
CA MET A 1 -31.99 -3.97 22.04
C MET A 1 -30.61 -3.33 22.19
N SER A 2 -29.75 -3.67 21.33
CA SER A 2 -28.47 -3.01 21.35
C SER A 2 -28.59 -1.69 20.63
N ALA A 3 -28.08 -0.65 21.22
CA ALA A 3 -28.02 0.62 20.56
C ALA A 3 -27.05 0.51 19.37
N THR A 4 -27.40 1.12 18.27
CA THR A 4 -26.46 1.24 17.17
C THR A 4 -25.27 2.07 17.69
N PRO A 5 -24.05 1.54 17.62
CA PRO A 5 -22.90 2.33 18.05
C PRO A 5 -22.86 3.66 17.32
N SER A 6 -22.61 4.72 18.05
CA SER A 6 -22.51 6.06 17.45
C SER A 6 -21.42 6.12 16.38
N LEU A 7 -20.44 5.19 16.43
CA LEU A 7 -19.36 5.12 15.46
C LEU A 7 -19.80 4.51 14.13
N ALA A 8 -20.95 3.82 14.11
CA ALA A 8 -21.44 3.20 12.88
C ALA A 8 -22.28 4.19 12.07
N ARG A 9 -21.75 5.37 11.84
CA ARG A 9 -22.44 6.43 11.10
C ARG A 9 -21.69 6.72 9.80
N PRO A 10 -22.42 6.85 8.71
CA PRO A 10 -21.78 7.08 7.40
C PRO A 10 -20.84 8.29 7.35
N GLU A 11 -21.17 9.35 8.07
CA GLU A 11 -20.39 10.59 7.99
C GLU A 11 -19.00 10.50 8.62
N ILE A 12 -18.73 9.46 9.42
CA ILE A 12 -17.41 9.32 10.03
C ILE A 12 -16.65 8.10 9.53
N GLN A 13 -17.19 7.37 8.56
CA GLN A 13 -16.55 6.15 8.08
C GLN A 13 -15.18 6.40 7.46
N ALA A 14 -15.04 7.47 6.70
CA ALA A 14 -13.76 7.79 6.08
C ALA A 14 -12.67 8.04 7.12
N GLU A 15 -13.03 8.74 8.20
CA GLU A 15 -12.08 9.00 9.29
C GLU A 15 -11.68 7.74 10.02
N LEU A 16 -12.65 6.86 10.28
CA LEU A 16 -12.38 5.59 10.97
C LEU A 16 -11.48 4.70 10.14
N ILE A 17 -11.72 4.62 8.85
CA ILE A 17 -10.87 3.84 7.95
C ILE A 17 -9.46 4.43 7.91
N ALA A 18 -9.34 5.75 7.80
CA ALA A 18 -8.04 6.40 7.76
C ALA A 18 -7.24 6.15 9.05
N GLU A 19 -7.89 6.23 10.20
CA GLU A 19 -7.22 5.94 11.47
C GLU A 19 -6.81 4.48 11.58
N ALA A 20 -7.68 3.58 11.14
CA ALA A 20 -7.37 2.15 11.18
C ALA A 20 -6.18 1.81 10.29
N LEU A 21 -6.12 2.39 9.09
CA LEU A 21 -5.01 2.16 8.17
C LEU A 21 -3.72 2.76 8.70
N ALA A 22 -3.80 3.93 9.34
CA ALA A 22 -2.62 4.56 9.91
C ALA A 22 -2.01 3.73 11.04
N ALA A 23 -2.87 3.05 11.81
CA ALA A 23 -2.45 2.25 12.96
C ALA A 23 -2.21 0.77 12.62
N ALA A 24 -2.54 0.35 11.41
CA ALA A 24 -2.46 -1.06 11.03
C ALA A 24 -1.02 -1.54 10.94
N SER A 25 -0.84 -2.84 11.20
CA SER A 25 0.45 -3.50 10.99
C SER A 25 0.63 -3.95 9.53
N VAL A 26 -0.41 -3.85 8.74
CA VAL A 26 -0.36 -4.11 7.30
C VAL A 26 0.03 -2.83 6.59
N GLY A 27 0.95 -2.92 5.64
CA GLY A 27 1.39 -1.76 4.87
C GLY A 27 0.36 -1.35 3.84
N PHE A 28 0.11 -0.06 3.75
CA PHE A 28 -0.82 0.50 2.77
C PHE A 28 -0.10 1.61 2.01
N LEU A 29 -0.15 1.53 0.69
CA LEU A 29 0.55 2.45 -0.21
C LEU A 29 -0.41 2.95 -1.28
N VAL A 30 -0.23 4.18 -1.69
CA VAL A 30 -0.96 4.72 -2.84
C VAL A 30 0.06 5.26 -3.83
N TRP A 31 -0.15 5.01 -5.11
CA TRP A 31 0.73 5.51 -6.16
C TRP A 31 -0.10 6.01 -7.34
N ASP A 32 0.50 6.91 -8.11
CA ASP A 32 -0.19 7.61 -9.18
C ASP A 32 0.03 6.92 -10.54
N ASP A 33 -0.52 7.52 -11.58
CA ASP A 33 -0.40 6.99 -12.94
C ASP A 33 0.99 7.15 -13.55
N HIS A 34 1.89 7.85 -12.85
CA HIS A 34 3.31 7.93 -13.24
C HIS A 34 4.14 6.92 -12.48
N ARG A 35 3.50 5.99 -11.76
CA ARG A 35 4.14 4.94 -10.97
C ARG A 35 5.00 5.50 -9.83
N ARG A 36 4.55 6.61 -9.23
CA ARG A 36 5.25 7.21 -8.11
C ARG A 36 4.42 7.10 -6.85
N TYR A 37 5.04 6.71 -5.75
CA TYR A 37 4.36 6.66 -4.46
C TYR A 37 3.95 8.06 -4.03
N ILE A 38 2.69 8.20 -3.63
CA ILE A 38 2.15 9.47 -3.16
C ILE A 38 1.62 9.41 -1.72
N ALA A 39 1.48 8.21 -1.15
CA ALA A 39 1.09 8.05 0.25
C ALA A 39 1.50 6.67 0.74
N ALA A 40 1.75 6.56 2.03
CA ALA A 40 2.07 5.29 2.69
C ALA A 40 1.81 5.43 4.18
N ASN A 41 1.38 4.33 4.80
CA ASN A 41 1.27 4.34 6.25
C ASN A 41 2.60 3.92 6.90
N ALA A 42 2.67 4.02 8.22
CA ALA A 42 3.90 3.74 8.95
C ALA A 42 4.35 2.28 8.76
N ALA A 43 3.39 1.35 8.74
CA ALA A 43 3.73 -0.07 8.55
C ALA A 43 4.39 -0.31 7.19
N ALA A 44 3.91 0.34 6.12
CA ALA A 44 4.52 0.21 4.81
C ALA A 44 5.97 0.67 4.83
N CYS A 45 6.24 1.81 5.46
CA CYS A 45 7.59 2.33 5.57
C CYS A 45 8.49 1.37 6.35
N GLU A 46 7.98 0.79 7.42
CA GLU A 46 8.74 -0.15 8.22
C GLU A 46 9.05 -1.43 7.44
N ILE A 47 8.06 -1.97 6.72
CA ILE A 47 8.27 -3.17 5.90
C ILE A 47 9.32 -2.91 4.83
N LEU A 48 9.27 -1.73 4.20
CA LEU A 48 10.18 -1.38 3.12
C LEU A 48 11.52 -0.83 3.62
N GLY A 49 11.65 -0.64 4.92
CA GLY A 49 12.90 -0.17 5.52
C GLY A 49 13.26 1.25 5.16
N THR A 50 12.28 2.13 5.17
CA THR A 50 12.48 3.51 4.73
C THR A 50 11.63 4.48 5.56
N THR A 51 11.79 5.75 5.30
CA THR A 51 10.93 6.79 5.86
C THR A 51 9.95 7.25 4.79
N LEU A 52 8.89 7.91 5.22
CA LEU A 52 7.92 8.45 4.27
C LEU A 52 8.57 9.44 3.31
N GLU A 53 9.43 10.30 3.83
CA GLU A 53 10.13 11.29 3.00
C GLU A 53 10.96 10.65 1.90
N GLU A 54 11.64 9.55 2.22
CA GLU A 54 12.46 8.85 1.25
C GLU A 54 11.62 8.06 0.24
N LEU A 55 10.45 7.59 0.68
CA LEU A 55 9.61 6.76 -0.17
C LEU A 55 8.82 7.58 -1.18
N LEU A 56 8.30 8.73 -0.78
CA LEU A 56 7.47 9.54 -1.66
C LEU A 56 8.25 9.95 -2.92
N GLY A 57 7.63 9.74 -4.07
CA GLY A 57 8.23 10.04 -5.35
C GLY A 57 9.07 8.93 -5.95
N ARG A 58 9.33 7.84 -5.21
CA ARG A 58 10.03 6.70 -5.77
C ARG A 58 9.12 5.93 -6.70
N GLU A 59 9.71 5.27 -7.66
CA GLU A 59 8.96 4.46 -8.62
C GLU A 59 8.53 3.14 -8.01
N VAL A 60 7.26 2.80 -8.18
CA VAL A 60 6.69 1.54 -7.70
C VAL A 60 7.32 0.40 -8.48
N GLY A 61 7.74 -0.62 -7.76
CA GLY A 61 8.34 -1.82 -8.38
C GLY A 61 9.84 -1.78 -8.53
N GLU A 62 10.48 -0.61 -8.36
CA GLU A 62 11.93 -0.54 -8.51
C GLU A 62 12.68 -1.36 -7.46
N GLN A 63 12.06 -1.60 -6.30
CA GLN A 63 12.65 -2.38 -5.22
C GLN A 63 12.32 -3.86 -5.31
N THR A 64 11.43 -4.25 -6.21
CA THR A 64 11.01 -5.65 -6.34
C THR A 64 12.08 -6.45 -7.04
N VAL A 65 12.54 -7.52 -6.41
CA VAL A 65 13.60 -8.37 -6.95
C VAL A 65 13.20 -8.95 -8.30
N GLU A 66 11.93 -9.34 -8.45
CA GLU A 66 11.41 -9.93 -9.68
C GLU A 66 11.12 -8.90 -10.78
N GLY A 67 11.31 -7.60 -10.49
CA GLY A 67 11.02 -6.56 -11.46
C GLY A 67 9.62 -6.00 -11.33
N SER A 68 9.15 -5.31 -12.36
CA SER A 68 7.91 -4.55 -12.31
C SER A 68 6.72 -5.26 -12.96
N GLU A 69 6.77 -6.57 -13.15
CA GLU A 69 5.68 -7.31 -13.80
C GLU A 69 4.34 -7.15 -13.08
N ALA A 70 4.35 -7.15 -11.75
CA ALA A 70 3.12 -6.99 -10.97
C ALA A 70 2.52 -5.58 -11.17
N VAL A 71 3.37 -4.57 -11.28
CA VAL A 71 2.92 -3.20 -11.54
C VAL A 71 2.29 -3.12 -12.93
N ASP A 72 2.94 -3.72 -13.92
CA ASP A 72 2.41 -3.75 -15.28
C ASP A 72 1.06 -4.44 -15.35
N ALA A 73 0.93 -5.57 -14.65
CA ALA A 73 -0.33 -6.31 -14.61
C ALA A 73 -1.43 -5.49 -13.94
N ALA A 74 -1.12 -4.81 -12.85
CA ALA A 74 -2.09 -3.99 -12.15
C ALA A 74 -2.57 -2.84 -13.03
N LEU A 75 -1.67 -2.20 -13.76
CA LEU A 75 -2.03 -1.12 -14.66
C LEU A 75 -2.88 -1.61 -15.83
N ALA A 76 -2.60 -2.81 -16.32
CA ALA A 76 -3.33 -3.36 -17.47
C ALA A 76 -4.73 -3.80 -17.10
N THR A 77 -4.93 -4.38 -15.92
CA THR A 77 -6.20 -5.01 -15.55
C THR A 77 -6.92 -4.35 -14.38
N GLY A 78 -6.27 -3.43 -13.69
CA GLY A 78 -6.83 -2.77 -12.51
C GLY A 78 -6.68 -3.55 -11.22
N PHE A 79 -6.08 -4.74 -11.26
CA PHE A 79 -5.87 -5.56 -10.08
C PHE A 79 -4.70 -6.51 -10.29
N ALA A 80 -3.92 -6.72 -9.24
CA ALA A 80 -2.90 -7.77 -9.20
C ALA A 80 -2.67 -8.17 -7.76
N SER A 81 -2.40 -9.45 -7.52
CA SER A 81 -2.05 -9.93 -6.19
C SER A 81 -1.09 -11.11 -6.30
N GLY A 82 -0.38 -11.36 -5.23
CA GLY A 82 0.57 -12.47 -5.19
C GLY A 82 1.61 -12.25 -4.11
N THR A 83 2.77 -12.85 -4.32
CA THR A 83 3.91 -12.67 -3.43
C THR A 83 5.07 -12.07 -4.21
N ALA A 84 5.90 -11.34 -3.52
CA ALA A 84 7.07 -10.72 -4.13
C ALA A 84 8.18 -10.57 -3.09
N ARG A 85 9.40 -10.50 -3.56
CA ARG A 85 10.53 -10.16 -2.72
C ARG A 85 10.90 -8.72 -2.97
N VAL A 86 10.94 -7.94 -1.92
CA VAL A 86 11.21 -6.51 -2.01
C VAL A 86 12.52 -6.21 -1.31
N GLN A 87 13.42 -5.56 -2.01
CA GLN A 87 14.69 -5.14 -1.43
C GLN A 87 14.44 -3.97 -0.49
N ARG A 88 14.75 -4.16 0.79
CA ARG A 88 14.56 -3.08 1.75
C ARG A 88 15.63 -2.01 1.56
N LEU A 89 15.23 -0.76 1.77
CA LEU A 89 16.12 0.36 1.52
C LEU A 89 17.14 0.59 2.63
N ASP A 90 16.95 -0.06 3.78
CA ASP A 90 17.86 0.09 4.93
C ASP A 90 19.02 -0.91 4.93
N GLY A 91 19.16 -1.72 3.89
CA GLY A 91 20.26 -2.65 3.76
C GLY A 91 20.06 -3.98 4.47
N ARG A 92 18.88 -4.23 5.06
CA ARG A 92 18.61 -5.50 5.74
C ARG A 92 18.37 -6.67 4.78
N GLY A 93 18.44 -6.41 3.49
CA GLY A 93 18.20 -7.44 2.49
C GLY A 93 16.72 -7.53 2.11
N PRO A 94 16.35 -8.49 1.26
CA PRO A 94 14.96 -8.59 0.79
C PRO A 94 14.03 -9.11 1.88
N VAL A 95 12.77 -8.69 1.79
CA VAL A 95 11.68 -9.23 2.59
C VAL A 95 10.65 -9.79 1.64
N GLU A 96 10.11 -10.95 2.00
CA GLU A 96 9.05 -11.57 1.22
C GLU A 96 7.70 -11.04 1.70
N VAL A 97 6.89 -10.56 0.78
CA VAL A 97 5.59 -9.99 1.13
C VAL A 97 4.50 -10.59 0.26
N PHE A 98 3.31 -10.64 0.82
CA PHE A 98 2.09 -10.77 0.04
C PHE A 98 1.66 -9.36 -0.34
N TYR A 99 1.16 -9.18 -1.56
CA TYR A 99 0.66 -7.90 -2.00
C TYR A 99 -0.68 -8.04 -2.71
N ALA A 100 -1.47 -6.98 -2.65
CA ALA A 100 -2.66 -6.84 -3.46
C ALA A 100 -2.74 -5.38 -3.90
N THR A 101 -2.88 -5.17 -5.19
CA THR A 101 -2.94 -3.83 -5.78
C THR A 101 -4.23 -3.69 -6.56
N PHE A 102 -4.90 -2.57 -6.40
CA PHE A 102 -6.19 -2.33 -7.06
C PHE A 102 -6.33 -0.85 -7.41
N THR A 103 -7.14 -0.59 -8.45
CA THR A 103 -7.43 0.76 -8.87
C THR A 103 -8.35 1.44 -7.88
N THR A 104 -8.06 2.68 -7.56
CA THR A 104 -8.95 3.53 -6.76
C THR A 104 -9.06 4.89 -7.45
N LYS A 105 -9.97 5.72 -6.98
CA LYS A 105 -10.15 7.06 -7.53
C LYS A 105 -10.26 8.07 -6.41
N THR A 106 -9.63 9.21 -6.61
CA THR A 106 -9.73 10.32 -5.70
C THR A 106 -9.87 11.59 -6.54
N ALA A 107 -10.88 12.38 -6.27
CA ALA A 107 -11.15 13.61 -7.01
C ALA A 107 -11.24 13.36 -8.52
N GLY A 108 -11.79 12.21 -8.91
CA GLY A 108 -11.95 11.86 -10.32
C GLY A 108 -10.70 11.35 -11.01
N MET A 109 -9.57 11.35 -10.32
CA MET A 109 -8.32 10.87 -10.91
C MET A 109 -8.04 9.42 -10.48
N PRO A 110 -7.56 8.58 -11.40
CA PRO A 110 -7.24 7.21 -11.04
C PRO A 110 -5.91 7.14 -10.29
N PHE A 111 -5.94 6.42 -9.19
CA PHE A 111 -4.74 6.08 -8.45
C PHE A 111 -4.75 4.57 -8.23
N MET A 112 -3.62 4.02 -7.83
CA MET A 112 -3.52 2.62 -7.43
C MET A 112 -3.25 2.55 -5.94
N ALA A 113 -3.87 1.60 -5.28
CA ALA A 113 -3.62 1.32 -3.88
C ALA A 113 -3.02 -0.07 -3.76
N THR A 114 -2.02 -0.20 -2.90
CA THR A 114 -1.35 -1.49 -2.67
C THR A 114 -1.33 -1.78 -1.18
N VAL A 115 -1.75 -3.00 -0.84
CA VAL A 115 -1.62 -3.53 0.50
C VAL A 115 -0.46 -4.52 0.48
N ILE A 116 0.44 -4.42 1.45
CA ILE A 116 1.54 -5.37 1.62
C ILE A 116 1.56 -5.90 3.04
N ALA A 117 1.89 -7.18 3.16
CA ALA A 117 2.04 -7.82 4.46
C ALA A 117 3.24 -8.76 4.38
N PRO A 118 4.16 -8.71 5.37
CA PRO A 118 5.27 -9.65 5.36
C PRO A 118 4.75 -11.07 5.50
N LEU A 119 5.37 -11.98 4.78
CA LEU A 119 5.08 -13.38 4.99
C LEU A 119 5.78 -13.82 6.28
N ALA A 120 5.11 -14.68 7.02
CA ALA A 120 5.66 -15.15 8.28
C ALA A 120 6.95 -15.93 8.02
N ASP A 121 7.94 -15.66 8.82
CA ASP A 121 9.18 -16.41 8.78
C ASP A 121 9.12 -17.61 9.70
#